data_d47d389350cb1aee8c1e8608e33783c8
#
_entry.id   d47d389350cb1aee8c1e8608e33783c8
#
_cell.length_a   1.000
_cell.length_b   1.000
_cell.length_c   1.000
_cell.angle_alpha   90.00
_cell.angle_beta   90.00
_cell.angle_gamma   90.00
#
_symmetry.space_group_name_H-M   'P 1'
#
loop_
_entity.id
_entity.type
_entity.pdbx_description
1 polymer ?
#
loop_
_entity_poly.entity_id
_entity_poly.type
_entity_poly.pdbx_seq_one_letter_code
_entity_poly.pdbx_strand_id
1 'polypeptide(L)'
;MVEMVSPPGLMLFRQPGKFEIMRYAAWERQQEALQVCSGMQMRTKHCIVASHYTAAALLGVPVPKRKPGRSFLVVRHKKDRIRLKNVSCRYWKNLDIPGALVDMGDFQCVSPEALFVQMSMELSLEQLIIFGDSLICRDRRLRLTTIRNIRHFIMLCDRCRGIRKCIKALFRMREGTDSPQETKLRLDLIRYGLPNPRVNHLLNNNYIDLSYPESKIGIEYDGLHHLGQISKDHERANGIQAEGWHILTVDKYITRNLGKLY
;
A
#
# COMPACT_ATOMS: atom_id res chain seq x y z
N MET A 1 15.97 4.31 -10.43
CA MET A 1 15.16 3.35 -11.21
C MET A 1 14.31 2.56 -10.21
N VAL A 2 12.99 2.65 -10.26
CA VAL A 2 12.13 1.76 -9.48
C VAL A 2 12.19 0.40 -10.16
N GLU A 3 12.69 -0.64 -9.47
CA GLU A 3 12.65 -1.99 -10.01
C GLU A 3 11.19 -2.37 -10.28
N MET A 4 10.91 -2.62 -11.55
CA MET A 4 9.62 -3.16 -11.96
C MET A 4 9.45 -4.55 -11.34
N VAL A 5 8.32 -4.80 -10.70
CA VAL A 5 8.03 -6.13 -10.16
C VAL A 5 8.06 -7.12 -11.32
N SER A 6 9.01 -8.05 -11.33
CA SER A 6 9.07 -9.12 -12.33
C SER A 6 7.84 -10.02 -12.16
N PRO A 7 7.27 -10.57 -13.26
CA PRO A 7 6.18 -11.52 -13.15
C PRO A 7 6.64 -12.68 -12.25
N PRO A 8 5.83 -13.10 -11.28
CA PRO A 8 6.13 -14.32 -10.53
C PRO A 8 6.14 -15.46 -11.54
N GLY A 9 7.23 -16.25 -11.57
CA GLY A 9 7.32 -17.42 -12.43
C GLY A 9 6.08 -18.30 -12.20
N LEU A 10 5.36 -18.62 -13.26
CA LEU A 10 4.21 -19.51 -13.23
C LEU A 10 4.71 -20.91 -12.80
N MET A 11 4.66 -21.21 -11.51
CA MET A 11 4.74 -22.58 -11.03
C MET A 11 3.36 -23.24 -11.19
N LEU A 12 3.18 -23.98 -12.26
CA LEU A 12 1.91 -24.62 -12.68
C LEU A 12 1.36 -25.69 -11.71
N PHE A 13 2.04 -25.99 -10.59
CA PHE A 13 1.70 -27.13 -9.74
C PHE A 13 1.62 -26.84 -8.24
N ARG A 14 1.73 -25.58 -7.81
CA ARG A 14 1.64 -25.19 -6.40
C ARG A 14 0.70 -24.00 -6.23
N GLN A 15 -0.17 -24.07 -5.22
CA GLN A 15 -0.97 -22.88 -4.85
C GLN A 15 -0.05 -21.71 -4.45
N PRO A 16 -0.24 -20.52 -5.05
CA PRO A 16 0.62 -19.38 -4.77
C PRO A 16 0.43 -18.89 -3.32
N GLY A 17 1.53 -18.59 -2.66
CA GLY A 17 1.49 -18.01 -1.32
C GLY A 17 0.98 -16.56 -1.33
N LYS A 18 0.61 -16.03 -0.14
CA LYS A 18 0.09 -14.67 0.07
C LYS A 18 0.90 -13.60 -0.68
N PHE A 19 2.22 -13.61 -0.57
CA PHE A 19 3.10 -12.64 -1.24
C PHE A 19 3.14 -12.81 -2.76
N GLU A 20 3.06 -14.01 -3.26
CA GLU A 20 3.03 -14.28 -4.71
C GLU A 20 1.78 -13.66 -5.34
N ILE A 21 0.62 -13.85 -4.70
CA ILE A 21 -0.65 -13.25 -5.12
C ILE A 21 -0.57 -11.71 -5.10
N MET A 22 0.01 -11.15 -4.05
CA MET A 22 0.14 -9.68 -3.92
C MET A 22 1.09 -9.11 -4.99
N ARG A 23 2.21 -9.80 -5.27
CA ARG A 23 3.16 -9.41 -6.31
C ARG A 23 2.54 -9.49 -7.70
N TYR A 24 1.77 -10.55 -7.96
CA TYR A 24 1.05 -10.70 -9.24
C TYR A 24 0.04 -9.57 -9.44
N ALA A 25 -0.78 -9.30 -8.44
CA ALA A 25 -1.74 -8.20 -8.48
C ALA A 25 -1.06 -6.80 -8.59
N ALA A 26 0.13 -6.62 -8.03
CA ALA A 26 0.92 -5.40 -8.22
C ALA A 26 1.43 -5.30 -9.65
N TRP A 27 1.95 -6.37 -10.20
CA TRP A 27 2.44 -6.45 -11.57
C TRP A 27 1.31 -6.18 -12.59
N GLU A 28 0.13 -6.78 -12.45
CA GLU A 28 -1.02 -6.51 -13.32
C GLU A 28 -1.36 -5.01 -13.34
N ARG A 29 -1.48 -4.39 -12.15
CA ARG A 29 -1.74 -2.94 -12.06
C ARG A 29 -0.67 -2.10 -12.76
N GLN A 30 0.60 -2.50 -12.63
CA GLN A 30 1.71 -1.82 -13.30
C GLN A 30 1.61 -1.93 -14.81
N GLN A 31 1.35 -3.12 -15.36
CA GLN A 31 1.25 -3.33 -16.80
C GLN A 31 0.13 -2.51 -17.42
N GLU A 32 -1.06 -2.53 -16.82
CA GLU A 32 -2.19 -1.72 -17.26
C GLU A 32 -1.85 -0.20 -17.23
N ALA A 33 -1.25 0.27 -16.14
CA ALA A 33 -0.90 1.66 -16.00
C ALA A 33 0.20 2.11 -16.96
N LEU A 34 1.19 1.25 -17.26
CA LEU A 34 2.23 1.49 -18.25
C LEU A 34 1.64 1.67 -19.65
N GLN A 35 0.75 0.77 -20.09
CA GLN A 35 0.08 0.87 -21.38
C GLN A 35 -0.70 2.19 -21.50
N VAL A 36 -1.43 2.57 -20.44
CA VAL A 36 -2.18 3.82 -20.40
C VAL A 36 -1.26 5.03 -20.47
N CYS A 37 -0.15 5.04 -19.72
CA CYS A 37 0.79 6.17 -19.70
C CYS A 37 1.56 6.30 -21.01
N SER A 38 2.04 5.21 -21.61
CA SER A 38 2.68 5.22 -22.93
C SER A 38 1.74 5.73 -24.01
N GLY A 39 0.47 5.28 -23.98
CA GLY A 39 -0.56 5.79 -24.89
C GLY A 39 -0.88 7.28 -24.69
N MET A 40 -0.76 7.82 -23.48
CA MET A 40 -0.88 9.27 -23.22
C MET A 40 0.37 10.01 -23.70
N GLN A 41 1.57 9.46 -23.46
CA GLN A 41 2.84 10.08 -23.88
C GLN A 41 2.92 10.24 -25.40
N MET A 42 2.48 9.24 -26.17
CA MET A 42 2.43 9.32 -27.65
C MET A 42 1.51 10.43 -28.18
N ARG A 43 0.55 10.89 -27.36
CA ARG A 43 -0.45 11.91 -27.74
C ARG A 43 -0.05 13.32 -27.32
N THR A 44 1.10 13.51 -26.73
CA THR A 44 1.64 14.82 -26.31
C THR A 44 3.12 14.92 -26.57
N LYS A 45 3.57 16.15 -26.92
CA LYS A 45 4.99 16.47 -27.11
C LYS A 45 5.74 16.70 -25.79
N HIS A 46 5.00 16.91 -24.71
CA HIS A 46 5.59 17.15 -23.39
C HIS A 46 5.73 15.83 -22.64
N CYS A 47 6.85 15.66 -21.95
CA CYS A 47 7.01 14.55 -21.03
C CYS A 47 5.91 14.60 -19.95
N ILE A 48 5.07 13.55 -19.88
CA ILE A 48 4.04 13.46 -18.87
C ILE A 48 4.63 13.06 -17.52
N VAL A 49 4.00 13.54 -16.44
CA VAL A 49 4.32 13.10 -15.06
C VAL A 49 3.06 12.48 -14.47
N ALA A 50 3.09 11.16 -14.32
CA ALA A 50 2.00 10.41 -13.69
C ALA A 50 1.91 10.74 -12.19
N SER A 51 0.69 10.82 -11.67
CA SER A 51 0.45 11.25 -10.29
C SER A 51 -0.78 10.56 -9.68
N HIS A 52 -1.01 10.73 -8.38
CA HIS A 52 -2.20 10.25 -7.66
C HIS A 52 -2.48 8.76 -7.97
N TYR A 53 -3.70 8.40 -8.37
CA TYR A 53 -4.11 7.02 -8.64
C TYR A 53 -3.37 6.38 -9.82
N THR A 54 -2.96 7.16 -10.83
CA THR A 54 -2.16 6.66 -11.95
C THR A 54 -0.75 6.29 -11.49
N ALA A 55 -0.13 7.13 -10.67
CA ALA A 55 1.16 6.82 -10.06
C ALA A 55 1.08 5.62 -9.11
N ALA A 56 0.02 5.52 -8.30
CA ALA A 56 -0.18 4.37 -7.43
C ALA A 56 -0.26 3.05 -8.21
N ALA A 57 -0.95 3.05 -9.35
CA ALA A 57 -1.03 1.89 -10.23
C ALA A 57 0.33 1.55 -10.86
N LEU A 58 1.06 2.55 -11.38
CA LEU A 58 2.43 2.39 -11.93
C LEU A 58 3.42 1.85 -10.89
N LEU A 59 3.25 2.20 -9.62
CA LEU A 59 4.07 1.71 -8.52
C LEU A 59 3.53 0.40 -7.92
N GLY A 60 2.46 -0.17 -8.48
CA GLY A 60 1.85 -1.43 -8.04
C GLY A 60 1.13 -1.35 -6.68
N VAL A 61 0.92 -0.15 -6.13
CA VAL A 61 0.35 0.04 -4.78
C VAL A 61 -1.16 -0.11 -4.81
N PRO A 62 -1.75 -0.91 -3.91
CA PRO A 62 -3.20 -1.00 -3.80
C PRO A 62 -3.80 0.31 -3.25
N VAL A 63 -4.87 0.77 -3.87
CA VAL A 63 -5.63 1.94 -3.43
C VAL A 63 -7.12 1.60 -3.35
N PRO A 64 -7.89 2.30 -2.50
CA PRO A 64 -9.34 2.13 -2.49
C PRO A 64 -9.93 2.36 -3.87
N LYS A 65 -10.92 1.53 -4.25
CA LYS A 65 -11.59 1.62 -5.56
C LYS A 65 -12.11 3.03 -5.80
N ARG A 66 -11.71 3.64 -6.90
CA ARG A 66 -12.25 4.88 -7.42
C ARG A 66 -13.10 4.58 -8.67
N LYS A 67 -13.98 5.52 -9.04
CA LYS A 67 -14.72 5.43 -10.31
C LYS A 67 -13.71 5.26 -11.46
N PRO A 68 -13.86 4.24 -12.30
CA PRO A 68 -12.93 3.95 -13.39
C PRO A 68 -12.91 5.07 -14.44
N GLY A 69 -11.84 5.12 -15.24
CA GLY A 69 -11.81 5.88 -16.48
C GLY A 69 -11.14 7.26 -16.42
N ARG A 70 -10.45 7.66 -15.32
CA ARG A 70 -9.70 8.91 -15.30
C ARG A 70 -8.25 8.72 -14.89
N SER A 71 -7.32 9.14 -15.75
CA SER A 71 -5.88 9.22 -15.46
C SER A 71 -5.51 10.54 -14.78
N PHE A 72 -4.44 10.55 -14.01
CA PHE A 72 -3.94 11.70 -13.26
C PHE A 72 -2.52 12.02 -13.66
N LEU A 73 -2.33 13.25 -14.10
CA LEU A 73 -1.03 13.85 -14.38
C LEU A 73 -0.80 15.06 -13.49
N VAL A 74 0.45 15.43 -13.33
CA VAL A 74 0.84 16.64 -12.60
C VAL A 74 1.87 17.42 -13.40
N VAL A 75 1.85 18.76 -13.24
CA VAL A 75 2.79 19.67 -13.92
C VAL A 75 3.35 20.69 -12.92
N ARG A 76 4.54 21.23 -13.25
CA ARG A 76 5.24 22.25 -12.46
C ARG A 76 4.59 23.61 -12.53
N HIS A 77 4.02 23.97 -13.69
CA HIS A 77 3.39 25.26 -13.90
C HIS A 77 1.96 25.10 -14.45
N LYS A 78 1.08 25.99 -14.08
CA LYS A 78 -0.34 25.95 -14.51
C LYS A 78 -0.50 26.05 -16.03
N LYS A 79 0.42 26.75 -16.70
CA LYS A 79 0.44 26.93 -18.17
C LYS A 79 0.75 25.62 -18.92
N ASP A 80 1.46 24.70 -18.30
CA ASP A 80 1.93 23.43 -18.92
C ASP A 80 0.88 22.32 -18.82
N ARG A 81 -0.35 22.62 -18.40
CA ARG A 81 -1.41 21.62 -18.25
C ARG A 81 -1.72 20.91 -19.56
N ILE A 82 -1.62 19.60 -19.52
CA ILE A 82 -1.93 18.72 -20.65
C ILE A 82 -3.46 18.53 -20.69
N ARG A 83 -4.05 18.73 -21.87
CA ARG A 83 -5.49 18.57 -22.12
C ARG A 83 -5.72 17.32 -22.97
N LEU A 84 -6.03 16.21 -22.31
CA LEU A 84 -6.41 14.94 -22.95
C LEU A 84 -7.77 14.49 -22.39
N LYS A 85 -8.54 13.77 -23.23
CA LYS A 85 -9.81 13.18 -22.80
C LYS A 85 -9.56 12.20 -21.66
N ASN A 86 -10.39 12.25 -20.62
CA ASN A 86 -10.30 11.41 -19.43
C ASN A 86 -9.00 11.58 -18.60
N VAL A 87 -8.30 12.71 -18.75
CA VAL A 87 -7.10 13.04 -17.97
C VAL A 87 -7.36 14.22 -17.06
N SER A 88 -7.00 14.12 -15.80
CA SER A 88 -6.95 15.19 -14.82
C SER A 88 -5.52 15.65 -14.65
N CYS A 89 -5.14 16.76 -15.25
CA CYS A 89 -3.81 17.34 -15.12
C CYS A 89 -3.83 18.45 -14.08
N ARG A 90 -3.07 18.30 -13.00
CA ARG A 90 -3.02 19.24 -11.86
C ARG A 90 -1.66 19.93 -11.78
N TYR A 91 -1.64 21.14 -11.25
CA TYR A 91 -0.44 21.84 -10.85
C TYR A 91 -0.02 21.42 -9.44
N TRP A 92 1.29 21.14 -9.25
CA TRP A 92 1.86 20.85 -7.94
C TRP A 92 3.28 21.39 -7.84
N LYS A 93 3.48 22.43 -7.02
CA LYS A 93 4.74 23.16 -6.90
C LYS A 93 5.90 22.31 -6.33
N ASN A 94 5.57 21.27 -5.55
CA ASN A 94 6.57 20.45 -4.88
C ASN A 94 7.22 19.39 -5.81
N LEU A 95 7.01 19.47 -7.13
CA LEU A 95 7.73 18.63 -8.11
C LEU A 95 9.22 18.98 -8.20
N ASP A 96 9.63 20.16 -7.71
CA ASP A 96 11.03 20.58 -7.72
C ASP A 96 11.82 20.08 -6.49
N ILE A 97 11.16 19.42 -5.55
CA ILE A 97 11.84 18.78 -4.43
C ILE A 97 12.72 17.65 -4.95
N PRO A 98 14.01 17.60 -4.56
CA PRO A 98 14.89 16.49 -4.92
C PRO A 98 14.26 15.13 -4.55
N GLY A 99 14.24 14.20 -5.51
CA GLY A 99 13.61 12.89 -5.32
C GLY A 99 12.07 12.89 -5.43
N ALA A 100 11.43 13.99 -5.87
CA ALA A 100 9.98 14.01 -6.10
C ALA A 100 9.52 13.16 -7.30
N LEU A 101 10.44 12.87 -8.23
CA LEU A 101 10.16 12.20 -9.49
C LEU A 101 11.00 10.94 -9.65
N VAL A 102 10.43 9.97 -10.34
CA VAL A 102 11.07 8.73 -10.80
C VAL A 102 10.96 8.68 -12.32
N ASP A 103 12.06 8.33 -12.96
CA ASP A 103 12.13 8.10 -14.39
C ASP A 103 11.53 6.72 -14.73
N MET A 104 10.63 6.70 -15.71
CA MET A 104 9.97 5.51 -16.23
C MET A 104 10.35 5.22 -17.69
N GLY A 105 11.42 5.85 -18.20
CA GLY A 105 11.86 5.79 -19.59
C GLY A 105 11.25 6.93 -20.41
N ASP A 106 10.16 6.68 -21.13
CA ASP A 106 9.51 7.68 -21.99
C ASP A 106 8.78 8.79 -21.24
N PHE A 107 8.47 8.59 -19.97
CA PHE A 107 7.73 9.52 -19.13
C PHE A 107 8.22 9.46 -17.67
N GLN A 108 7.66 10.30 -16.82
CA GLN A 108 7.99 10.35 -15.39
C GLN A 108 6.79 9.98 -14.52
N CYS A 109 7.08 9.53 -13.31
CA CYS A 109 6.13 9.28 -12.25
C CYS A 109 6.55 10.03 -10.99
N VAL A 110 5.60 10.46 -10.16
CA VAL A 110 5.95 10.95 -8.82
C VAL A 110 6.50 9.82 -7.96
N SER A 111 7.48 10.14 -7.11
CA SER A 111 8.07 9.17 -6.19
C SER A 111 7.04 8.64 -5.17
N PRO A 112 7.30 7.51 -4.49
CA PRO A 112 6.44 6.99 -3.43
C PRO A 112 6.15 8.01 -2.32
N GLU A 113 7.16 8.81 -1.93
CA GLU A 113 7.04 9.85 -0.92
C GLU A 113 6.16 11.01 -1.40
N ALA A 114 6.39 11.48 -2.61
CA ALA A 114 5.59 12.51 -3.25
C ALA A 114 4.13 12.05 -3.44
N LEU A 115 3.96 10.80 -3.83
CA LEU A 115 2.65 10.16 -3.97
C LEU A 115 1.90 10.10 -2.64
N PHE A 116 2.56 9.73 -1.55
CA PHE A 116 1.94 9.73 -0.21
C PHE A 116 1.37 11.11 0.15
N VAL A 117 2.15 12.16 -0.11
CA VAL A 117 1.70 13.54 0.14
C VAL A 117 0.51 13.91 -0.75
N GLN A 118 0.54 13.58 -2.04
CA GLN A 118 -0.57 13.86 -2.96
C GLN A 118 -1.85 13.11 -2.58
N MET A 119 -1.73 11.85 -2.19
CA MET A 119 -2.88 11.01 -1.80
C MET A 119 -3.56 11.48 -0.51
N SER A 120 -2.89 12.29 0.31
CA SER A 120 -3.50 12.88 1.51
C SER A 120 -4.75 13.73 1.22
N MET A 121 -4.88 14.28 0.02
CA MET A 121 -6.06 15.06 -0.39
C MET A 121 -7.19 14.19 -0.95
N GLU A 122 -6.88 12.97 -1.35
CA GLU A 122 -7.83 12.05 -1.97
C GLU A 122 -8.40 11.02 -0.97
N LEU A 123 -7.63 10.66 0.04
CA LEU A 123 -7.93 9.60 0.99
C LEU A 123 -8.36 10.16 2.35
N SER A 124 -9.22 9.43 3.07
CA SER A 124 -9.45 9.66 4.50
C SER A 124 -8.15 9.43 5.30
N LEU A 125 -8.12 9.80 6.58
CA LEU A 125 -6.93 9.54 7.42
C LEU A 125 -6.65 8.04 7.53
N GLU A 126 -7.66 7.22 7.75
CA GLU A 126 -7.54 5.77 7.83
C GLU A 126 -7.03 5.17 6.53
N GLN A 127 -7.63 5.56 5.39
CA GLN A 127 -7.18 5.11 4.08
C GLN A 127 -5.74 5.53 3.77
N LEU A 128 -5.32 6.71 4.23
CA LEU A 128 -3.95 7.19 4.04
C LEU A 128 -2.95 6.40 4.89
N ILE A 129 -3.32 5.95 6.10
CA ILE A 129 -2.51 5.06 6.92
C ILE A 129 -2.34 3.70 6.21
N ILE A 130 -3.45 3.10 5.75
CA ILE A 130 -3.42 1.82 5.02
C ILE A 130 -2.55 1.93 3.75
N PHE A 131 -2.72 3.01 3.00
CA PHE A 131 -1.91 3.29 1.83
C PHE A 131 -0.42 3.45 2.19
N GLY A 132 -0.12 4.19 3.24
CA GLY A 132 1.24 4.39 3.73
C GLY A 132 1.91 3.10 4.19
N ASP A 133 1.21 2.27 4.96
CA ASP A 133 1.71 0.95 5.40
C ASP A 133 2.01 0.04 4.18
N SER A 134 1.20 0.13 3.11
CA SER A 134 1.46 -0.60 1.86
C SER A 134 2.75 -0.16 1.16
N LEU A 135 3.14 1.13 1.28
CA LEU A 135 4.41 1.64 0.72
C LEU A 135 5.64 1.10 1.46
N ILE A 136 5.49 0.75 2.74
CA ILE A 136 6.56 0.34 3.66
C ILE A 136 6.37 -1.11 4.14
N CYS A 137 5.68 -1.93 3.37
CA CYS A 137 5.35 -3.31 3.70
C CYS A 137 6.59 -4.19 3.96
N ARG A 138 6.41 -5.38 4.55
CA ARG A 138 7.50 -6.30 4.88
C ARG A 138 8.15 -6.90 3.64
N ASP A 139 7.38 -7.22 2.62
CA ASP A 139 7.89 -7.78 1.38
C ASP A 139 8.83 -6.80 0.67
N ARG A 140 10.13 -7.13 0.60
CA ARG A 140 11.16 -6.28 0.00
C ARG A 140 10.92 -5.95 -1.48
N ARG A 141 10.21 -6.83 -2.22
CA ARG A 141 9.89 -6.60 -3.65
C ARG A 141 8.70 -5.67 -3.85
N LEU A 142 7.86 -5.50 -2.82
CA LEU A 142 6.71 -4.59 -2.84
C LEU A 142 6.98 -3.30 -2.07
N ARG A 143 8.00 -3.29 -1.20
CA ARG A 143 8.39 -2.11 -0.42
C ARG A 143 8.99 -1.07 -1.33
N LEU A 144 8.43 0.13 -1.32
CA LEU A 144 8.86 1.24 -2.18
C LEU A 144 9.67 2.29 -1.45
N THR A 145 9.48 2.40 -0.12
CA THR A 145 10.11 3.44 0.69
C THR A 145 10.16 3.05 2.17
N THR A 146 10.53 4.00 3.03
CA THR A 146 10.59 3.87 4.50
C THR A 146 9.86 5.03 5.17
N ILE A 147 9.47 4.86 6.45
CA ILE A 147 8.91 5.97 7.27
C ILE A 147 9.88 7.16 7.30
N ARG A 148 11.19 6.90 7.38
CA ARG A 148 12.22 7.94 7.40
C ARG A 148 12.19 8.79 6.13
N ASN A 149 12.12 8.16 4.96
CA ASN A 149 12.09 8.87 3.68
C ASN A 149 10.81 9.69 3.51
N ILE A 150 9.64 9.10 3.84
CA ILE A 150 8.35 9.81 3.81
C ILE A 150 8.41 11.04 4.74
N ARG A 151 8.92 10.86 5.97
CA ARG A 151 9.07 11.97 6.93
C ARG A 151 9.97 13.07 6.37
N HIS A 152 11.12 12.70 5.82
CA HIS A 152 12.06 13.65 5.23
C HIS A 152 11.39 14.44 4.10
N PHE A 153 10.70 13.76 3.17
CA PHE A 153 10.00 14.42 2.07
C PHE A 153 8.90 15.38 2.57
N ILE A 154 8.14 14.99 3.60
CA ILE A 154 7.13 15.85 4.22
C ILE A 154 7.75 17.14 4.76
N MET A 155 8.95 17.07 5.36
CA MET A 155 9.66 18.24 5.90
C MET A 155 10.12 19.20 4.79
N LEU A 156 10.42 18.69 3.60
CA LEU A 156 10.79 19.51 2.44
C LEU A 156 9.58 20.16 1.74
N CYS A 157 8.35 19.68 2.01
CA CYS A 157 7.14 20.20 1.39
C CYS A 157 6.78 21.58 1.96
N ASP A 158 6.88 22.63 1.11
CA ASP A 158 6.41 23.95 1.50
C ASP A 158 4.91 24.14 1.20
N ARG A 159 4.15 24.63 2.22
CA ARG A 159 2.73 25.02 2.12
C ARG A 159 1.85 24.01 1.36
N CYS A 160 2.07 22.72 1.60
CA CYS A 160 1.33 21.66 0.93
C CYS A 160 0.00 21.40 1.63
N ARG A 161 -1.10 21.39 0.85
CA ARG A 161 -2.41 20.97 1.36
C ARG A 161 -2.34 19.51 1.79
N GLY A 162 -2.97 19.17 2.92
CA GLY A 162 -2.99 17.81 3.44
C GLY A 162 -1.78 17.43 4.31
N ILE A 163 -0.76 18.30 4.45
CA ILE A 163 0.45 18.01 5.21
C ILE A 163 0.15 17.63 6.68
N ARG A 164 -0.82 18.29 7.32
CA ARG A 164 -1.23 17.93 8.69
C ARG A 164 -1.82 16.51 8.76
N LYS A 165 -2.53 16.07 7.70
CA LYS A 165 -3.05 14.70 7.60
C LYS A 165 -1.90 13.70 7.38
N CYS A 166 -0.91 14.05 6.56
CA CYS A 166 0.30 13.23 6.38
C CYS A 166 1.03 13.00 7.70
N ILE A 167 1.24 14.05 8.49
CA ILE A 167 1.88 13.96 9.80
C ILE A 167 1.06 13.05 10.74
N LYS A 168 -0.27 13.25 10.82
CA LYS A 168 -1.14 12.40 11.64
C LYS A 168 -1.13 10.92 11.20
N ALA A 169 -1.07 10.68 9.87
CA ALA A 169 -0.97 9.32 9.34
C ALA A 169 0.38 8.69 9.70
N LEU A 170 1.48 9.43 9.53
CA LEU A 170 2.84 8.97 9.79
C LEU A 170 3.03 8.46 11.24
N PHE A 171 2.40 9.13 12.23
CA PHE A 171 2.44 8.67 13.64
C PHE A 171 1.72 7.34 13.86
N ARG A 172 0.74 7.01 13.01
CA ARG A 172 -0.08 5.81 13.12
C ARG A 172 0.34 4.68 12.17
N MET A 173 1.17 4.98 11.17
CA MET A 173 1.76 3.97 10.29
C MET A 173 2.67 3.03 11.06
N ARG A 174 2.77 1.79 10.58
CA ARG A 174 3.66 0.75 11.11
C ARG A 174 4.35 0.05 9.95
N GLU A 175 5.68 -0.08 10.06
CA GLU A 175 6.47 -0.85 9.12
C GLU A 175 6.18 -2.33 9.26
N GLY A 176 6.32 -3.03 8.15
CA GLY A 176 6.31 -4.49 8.13
C GLY A 176 4.94 -5.14 8.09
N THR A 177 3.86 -4.42 7.82
CA THR A 177 2.55 -5.05 7.52
C THR A 177 2.63 -5.84 6.21
N ASP A 178 1.86 -6.92 6.11
CA ASP A 178 1.84 -7.75 4.90
C ASP A 178 0.66 -7.42 3.98
N SER A 179 -0.41 -6.83 4.50
CA SER A 179 -1.58 -6.51 3.68
C SER A 179 -2.34 -5.26 4.16
N PRO A 180 -3.08 -4.60 3.25
CA PRO A 180 -4.01 -3.53 3.63
C PRO A 180 -5.07 -3.94 4.65
N GLN A 181 -5.48 -5.20 4.63
CA GLN A 181 -6.49 -5.75 5.53
C GLN A 181 -5.97 -5.87 6.96
N GLU A 182 -4.72 -6.29 7.15
CA GLU A 182 -4.06 -6.31 8.47
C GLU A 182 -3.95 -4.91 9.06
N THR A 183 -3.54 -3.92 8.26
CA THR A 183 -3.54 -2.52 8.71
C THR A 183 -4.93 -2.06 9.10
N LYS A 184 -5.96 -2.39 8.29
CA LYS A 184 -7.34 -2.06 8.62
C LYS A 184 -7.78 -2.70 9.93
N LEU A 185 -7.53 -3.99 10.11
CA LEU A 185 -7.85 -4.71 11.35
C LEU A 185 -7.15 -4.08 12.56
N ARG A 186 -5.88 -3.75 12.45
CA ARG A 186 -5.11 -3.03 13.47
C ARG A 186 -5.78 -1.70 13.86
N LEU A 187 -6.23 -0.92 12.89
CA LEU A 187 -6.89 0.36 13.14
C LEU A 187 -8.29 0.17 13.76
N ASP A 188 -9.00 -0.88 13.39
CA ASP A 188 -10.29 -1.23 13.98
C ASP A 188 -10.12 -1.64 15.44
N LEU A 189 -9.14 -2.48 15.79
CA LEU A 189 -8.83 -2.86 17.19
C LEU A 189 -8.57 -1.61 18.05
N ILE A 190 -7.76 -0.68 17.57
CA ILE A 190 -7.49 0.58 18.28
C ILE A 190 -8.76 1.43 18.42
N ARG A 191 -9.61 1.48 17.40
CA ARG A 191 -10.90 2.20 17.42
C ARG A 191 -11.84 1.65 18.50
N TYR A 192 -11.82 0.34 18.73
CA TYR A 192 -12.57 -0.34 19.78
C TYR A 192 -11.90 -0.26 21.17
N GLY A 193 -10.88 0.56 21.34
CA GLY A 193 -10.24 0.82 22.63
C GLY A 193 -9.16 -0.17 23.03
N LEU A 194 -8.80 -1.11 22.16
CA LEU A 194 -7.71 -2.04 22.42
C LEU A 194 -6.34 -1.33 22.24
N PRO A 195 -5.30 -1.74 22.97
CA PRO A 195 -3.95 -1.25 22.76
C PRO A 195 -3.49 -1.45 21.31
N ASN A 196 -2.49 -0.68 20.87
CA ASN A 196 -1.92 -0.88 19.54
C ASN A 196 -1.15 -2.20 19.49
N PRO A 197 -1.58 -3.20 18.68
CA PRO A 197 -0.92 -4.49 18.64
C PRO A 197 0.47 -4.40 17.97
N ARG A 198 1.34 -5.35 18.26
CA ARG A 198 2.57 -5.56 17.49
C ARG A 198 2.22 -6.15 16.14
N VAL A 199 2.87 -5.66 15.09
CA VAL A 199 2.69 -6.11 13.70
C VAL A 199 3.74 -7.16 13.37
N ASN A 200 3.33 -8.23 12.73
CA ASN A 200 4.19 -9.32 12.26
C ASN A 200 5.18 -9.81 13.33
N HIS A 201 4.64 -10.17 14.47
CA HIS A 201 5.42 -10.71 15.58
C HIS A 201 5.99 -12.07 15.22
N LEU A 202 7.33 -12.21 15.28
CA LEU A 202 8.00 -13.47 15.02
C LEU A 202 7.96 -14.37 16.26
N LEU A 203 7.34 -15.54 16.13
CA LEU A 203 7.29 -16.59 17.14
C LEU A 203 7.66 -17.92 16.48
N ASN A 204 8.74 -18.57 16.93
CA ASN A 204 9.19 -19.89 16.44
C ASN A 204 9.21 -19.99 14.89
N ASN A 205 9.87 -19.03 14.23
CA ASN A 205 9.93 -18.88 12.76
C ASN A 205 8.59 -18.63 12.06
N ASN A 206 7.52 -18.42 12.81
CA ASN A 206 6.20 -18.04 12.30
C ASN A 206 5.92 -16.56 12.56
N TYR A 207 5.35 -15.88 11.58
CA TYR A 207 4.87 -14.51 11.77
C TYR A 207 3.40 -14.52 12.12
N ILE A 208 3.04 -13.84 13.20
CA ILE A 208 1.66 -13.57 13.61
C ILE A 208 1.32 -12.15 13.13
N ASP A 209 0.26 -12.00 12.33
CA ASP A 209 -0.07 -10.71 11.68
C ASP A 209 -0.17 -9.56 12.69
N LEU A 210 -0.94 -9.75 13.77
CA LEU A 210 -1.09 -8.79 14.87
C LEU A 210 -1.02 -9.55 16.20
N SER A 211 -0.39 -8.97 17.23
CA SER A 211 -0.25 -9.66 18.51
C SER A 211 -0.22 -8.74 19.72
N TYR A 212 -0.60 -9.31 20.86
CA TYR A 212 -0.41 -8.77 22.20
C TYR A 212 0.47 -9.76 22.99
N PRO A 213 1.80 -9.66 22.89
CA PRO A 213 2.72 -10.66 23.46
C PRO A 213 2.59 -10.84 24.96
N GLU A 214 2.30 -9.75 25.69
CA GLU A 214 2.15 -9.76 27.16
C GLU A 214 0.95 -10.62 27.60
N SER A 215 -0.06 -10.72 26.73
CA SER A 215 -1.24 -11.56 26.94
C SER A 215 -1.20 -12.87 26.16
N LYS A 216 -0.14 -13.11 25.39
CA LYS A 216 0.01 -14.26 24.49
C LYS A 216 -1.18 -14.43 23.52
N ILE A 217 -1.73 -13.31 23.01
CA ILE A 217 -2.81 -13.32 22.04
C ILE A 217 -2.25 -12.95 20.68
N GLY A 218 -2.52 -13.79 19.68
CA GLY A 218 -2.26 -13.56 18.27
C GLY A 218 -3.56 -13.36 17.50
N ILE A 219 -3.55 -12.52 16.49
CA ILE A 219 -4.71 -12.30 15.60
C ILE A 219 -4.19 -12.41 14.17
N GLU A 220 -4.77 -13.30 13.39
CA GLU A 220 -4.45 -13.55 11.99
C GLU A 220 -5.63 -13.17 11.10
N TYR A 221 -5.36 -12.45 10.02
CA TYR A 221 -6.36 -12.10 9.04
C TYR A 221 -6.44 -13.21 7.97
N ASP A 222 -7.52 -13.98 7.99
CA ASP A 222 -7.78 -14.99 6.95
C ASP A 222 -8.39 -14.33 5.70
N GLY A 223 -7.54 -14.12 4.71
CA GLY A 223 -7.97 -13.75 3.36
C GLY A 223 -8.21 -15.01 2.56
N LEU A 224 -9.39 -15.57 2.47
CA LEU A 224 -9.95 -16.57 1.50
C LEU A 224 -8.98 -17.50 0.70
N HIS A 225 -7.72 -17.64 1.10
CA HIS A 225 -6.68 -18.29 0.29
C HIS A 225 -6.16 -19.62 0.85
N HIS A 226 -6.78 -20.16 1.92
CA HIS A 226 -6.25 -21.33 2.62
C HIS A 226 -6.98 -22.65 2.34
N LEU A 227 -7.57 -22.83 1.17
CA LEU A 227 -8.25 -24.09 0.82
C LEU A 227 -7.31 -25.28 0.49
N GLY A 228 -6.02 -25.21 0.79
CA GLY A 228 -5.09 -26.27 0.36
C GLY A 228 -3.89 -26.61 1.24
N GLN A 229 -3.71 -26.04 2.44
CA GLN A 229 -2.51 -26.31 3.27
C GLN A 229 -2.82 -26.79 4.70
N ILE A 230 -3.85 -27.60 4.87
CA ILE A 230 -4.37 -28.06 6.18
C ILE A 230 -3.28 -28.65 7.09
N SER A 231 -2.33 -29.45 6.57
CA SER A 231 -1.32 -30.11 7.39
C SER A 231 -0.25 -29.17 7.95
N LYS A 232 0.23 -28.21 7.14
CA LYS A 232 1.24 -27.22 7.59
C LYS A 232 0.65 -26.19 8.53
N ASP A 233 -0.62 -25.86 8.34
CA ASP A 233 -1.34 -24.95 9.23
C ASP A 233 -1.58 -25.59 10.60
N HIS A 234 -1.80 -26.91 10.66
CA HIS A 234 -1.91 -27.65 11.92
C HIS A 234 -0.57 -27.72 12.68
N GLU A 235 0.56 -28.00 12.01
CA GLU A 235 1.87 -28.00 12.65
C GLU A 235 2.24 -26.62 13.19
N ARG A 236 1.94 -25.57 12.41
CA ARG A 236 2.13 -24.17 12.81
C ARG A 236 1.27 -23.82 14.03
N ALA A 237 -0.02 -24.18 13.99
CA ALA A 237 -0.94 -23.92 15.09
C ALA A 237 -0.53 -24.64 16.38
N ASN A 238 -0.13 -25.93 16.28
CA ASN A 238 0.36 -26.71 17.41
C ASN A 238 1.63 -26.12 18.03
N GLY A 239 2.60 -25.66 17.21
CA GLY A 239 3.81 -25.02 17.69
C GLY A 239 3.56 -23.70 18.42
N ILE A 240 2.59 -22.92 17.96
CA ILE A 240 2.18 -21.65 18.60
C ILE A 240 1.43 -21.91 19.90
N GLN A 241 0.52 -22.89 19.91
CA GLN A 241 -0.24 -23.29 21.11
C GLN A 241 0.67 -23.88 22.20
N ALA A 242 1.72 -24.63 21.84
CA ALA A 242 2.69 -25.18 22.79
C ALA A 242 3.40 -24.09 23.61
N GLU A 243 3.53 -22.88 23.07
CA GLU A 243 4.08 -21.69 23.76
C GLU A 243 3.01 -20.96 24.61
N GLY A 244 1.80 -21.48 24.69
CA GLY A 244 0.68 -20.91 25.44
C GLY A 244 0.03 -19.72 24.77
N TRP A 245 0.19 -19.56 23.44
CA TRP A 245 -0.48 -18.52 22.68
C TRP A 245 -1.89 -18.91 22.24
N HIS A 246 -2.79 -17.94 22.26
CA HIS A 246 -4.14 -18.05 21.72
C HIS A 246 -4.21 -17.30 20.39
N ILE A 247 -4.49 -18.02 19.30
CA ILE A 247 -4.62 -17.42 17.95
C ILE A 247 -6.09 -17.26 17.63
N LEU A 248 -6.47 -16.02 17.31
CA LEU A 248 -7.78 -15.63 16.81
C LEU A 248 -7.70 -15.41 15.30
N THR A 249 -8.46 -16.18 14.54
CA THR A 249 -8.55 -15.97 13.08
C THR A 249 -9.73 -15.05 12.78
N VAL A 250 -9.48 -13.98 12.02
CA VAL A 250 -10.45 -12.95 11.67
C VAL A 250 -10.58 -12.88 10.15
N ASP A 251 -11.79 -13.07 9.64
CA ASP A 251 -12.10 -12.96 8.22
C ASP A 251 -12.82 -11.64 7.88
N LYS A 252 -13.11 -11.45 6.59
CA LYS A 252 -13.84 -10.27 6.09
C LYS A 252 -15.28 -10.17 6.60
N TYR A 253 -15.89 -11.29 7.03
CA TYR A 253 -17.27 -11.31 7.53
C TYR A 253 -17.31 -10.83 8.98
N ILE A 254 -16.33 -11.25 9.79
CA ILE A 254 -16.18 -10.81 11.19
C ILE A 254 -15.91 -9.31 11.22
N THR A 255 -15.00 -8.79 10.38
CA THR A 255 -14.68 -7.35 10.33
C THR A 255 -15.88 -6.48 9.90
N ARG A 256 -16.78 -6.98 9.05
CA ARG A 256 -18.01 -6.27 8.66
C ARG A 256 -19.06 -6.26 9.77
N ASN A 257 -19.07 -7.26 10.62
CA ASN A 257 -20.08 -7.43 11.67
C ASN A 257 -19.67 -6.76 13.00
N LEU A 258 -18.37 -6.55 13.26
CA LEU A 258 -17.90 -5.80 14.42
C LEU A 258 -18.52 -4.39 14.48
N GLY A 259 -18.83 -3.74 13.36
CA GLY A 259 -19.52 -2.46 13.29
C GLY A 259 -21.04 -2.50 13.53
N LYS A 260 -21.65 -3.69 13.70
CA LYS A 260 -23.09 -3.87 13.93
C LYS A 260 -23.42 -4.31 15.35
N LEU A 261 -22.41 -4.57 16.17
CA LEU A 261 -22.57 -5.07 17.55
C LEU A 261 -22.59 -3.94 18.60
N TYR A 262 -22.56 -2.66 18.17
CA TYR A 262 -22.66 -1.48 19.04
C TYR A 262 -23.54 -0.41 18.41
#